data_e171e887c10b8fb75bdd83aca19ae7d4
#
_entry.id   e171e887c10b8fb75bdd83aca19ae7d4
#
_cell.length_a   1.000
_cell.length_b   1.000
_cell.length_c   1.000
_cell.angle_alpha   90.00
_cell.angle_beta   90.00
_cell.angle_gamma   90.00
#
_symmetry.space_group_name_H-M   'P 1'
#
loop_
_entity.id
_entity.type
_entity.pdbx_description
1 polymer ?
#
loop_
_entity_poly.entity_id
_entity_poly.type
_entity_poly.pdbx_seq_one_letter_code
_entity_poly.pdbx_strand_id
1 'polypeptide(L)'
;MAGNTAVANQVIWPFSQFAADLASGTLPEFSYIVPDVMDDAHNGTPQQADSWLESNVVLPLSQQPAFQTGGDGLLIVDFDEAEDGDTSYGGGHVSPVLWGPVVKAGYRQESSTVYQHQSMLRTMMEALGLPDPPAAAASAPSMSEFFVQK
;
A
#
# COMPACT_ATOMS: atom_id res chain seq x y z
N MET A 1 -12.47 26.31 2.60
CA MET A 1 -11.30 25.76 3.31
C MET A 1 -10.12 25.92 2.36
N ALA A 2 -9.20 26.83 2.64
CA ALA A 2 -7.94 26.94 1.88
C ALA A 2 -7.10 25.71 2.24
N GLY A 3 -7.05 24.73 1.33
CA GLY A 3 -6.16 23.59 1.46
C GLY A 3 -4.73 24.10 1.64
N ASN A 4 -3.98 23.47 2.50
CA ASN A 4 -2.61 23.86 2.80
C ASN A 4 -1.70 23.53 1.59
N THR A 5 -1.79 24.37 0.55
CA THR A 5 -1.04 24.24 -0.71
C THR A 5 0.47 24.12 -0.49
N ALA A 6 0.98 24.74 0.59
CA ALA A 6 2.39 24.69 0.95
C ALA A 6 2.84 23.26 1.35
N VAL A 7 2.01 22.53 2.11
CA VAL A 7 2.29 21.13 2.48
C VAL A 7 2.15 20.22 1.26
N ALA A 8 1.11 20.40 0.44
CA ALA A 8 0.93 19.61 -0.77
C ALA A 8 2.15 19.69 -1.70
N ASN A 9 2.70 20.89 -1.89
CA ASN A 9 3.90 21.08 -2.73
C ASN A 9 5.19 20.47 -2.15
N GLN A 10 5.16 20.01 -0.91
CA GLN A 10 6.31 19.35 -0.26
C GLN A 10 6.20 17.82 -0.25
N VAL A 11 5.00 17.27 -0.48
CA VAL A 11 4.73 15.83 -0.32
C VAL A 11 4.12 15.17 -1.55
N ILE A 12 3.70 15.95 -2.55
CA ILE A 12 3.17 15.44 -3.81
C ILE A 12 4.20 15.66 -4.91
N TRP A 13 4.71 14.56 -5.47
CA TRP A 13 5.76 14.54 -6.46
C TRP A 13 5.35 13.73 -7.68
N PRO A 14 5.87 14.02 -8.87
CA PRO A 14 5.68 13.14 -10.01
C PRO A 14 6.31 11.77 -9.75
N PHE A 15 5.77 10.72 -10.34
CA PHE A 15 6.27 9.35 -10.14
C PHE A 15 7.77 9.18 -10.44
N SER A 16 8.33 9.98 -11.34
CA SER A 16 9.78 9.99 -11.63
C SER A 16 10.64 10.27 -10.39
N GLN A 17 10.10 10.93 -9.35
CA GLN A 17 10.81 11.15 -8.10
C GLN A 17 11.03 9.85 -7.34
N PHE A 18 10.10 8.91 -7.39
CA PHE A 18 10.24 7.60 -6.75
C PHE A 18 11.50 6.86 -7.23
N ALA A 19 11.74 6.83 -8.55
CA ALA A 19 12.94 6.21 -9.10
C ALA A 19 14.24 6.94 -8.67
N ALA A 20 14.19 8.27 -8.59
CA ALA A 20 15.31 9.07 -8.13
C ALA A 20 15.62 8.83 -6.64
N ASP A 21 14.60 8.77 -5.80
CA ASP A 21 14.73 8.50 -4.36
C ASP A 21 15.25 7.09 -4.09
N LEU A 22 14.77 6.09 -4.84
CA LEU A 22 15.32 4.72 -4.78
C LEU A 22 16.81 4.69 -5.16
N ALA A 23 17.19 5.35 -6.25
CA ALA A 23 18.57 5.35 -6.73
C ALA A 23 19.52 6.07 -5.77
N SER A 24 19.06 7.08 -5.05
CA SER A 24 19.85 7.84 -4.07
C SER A 24 19.76 7.29 -2.64
N GLY A 25 18.90 6.30 -2.38
CA GLY A 25 18.69 5.76 -1.04
C GLY A 25 17.98 6.74 -0.10
N THR A 26 17.15 7.64 -0.65
CA THR A 26 16.43 8.68 0.09
C THR A 26 14.90 8.48 0.05
N LEU A 27 14.45 7.25 -0.24
CA LEU A 27 13.03 6.93 -0.21
C LEU A 27 12.46 7.25 1.18
N PRO A 28 11.34 8.00 1.28
CA PRO A 28 10.70 8.26 2.55
C PRO A 28 10.26 6.97 3.26
N GLU A 29 10.11 7.02 4.58
CA GLU A 29 9.57 5.90 5.38
C GLU A 29 8.17 5.47 4.92
N PHE A 30 7.40 6.41 4.38
CA PHE A 30 6.10 6.16 3.77
C PHE A 30 5.99 6.82 2.40
N SER A 31 5.66 6.03 1.40
CA SER A 31 5.39 6.49 0.04
C SER A 31 4.04 5.97 -0.42
N TYR A 32 3.17 6.84 -0.93
CA TYR A 32 1.89 6.49 -1.52
C TYR A 32 1.96 6.71 -3.03
N ILE A 33 1.89 5.62 -3.79
CA ILE A 33 2.01 5.64 -5.25
C ILE A 33 0.61 5.51 -5.85
N VAL A 34 0.25 6.46 -6.71
CA VAL A 34 -0.98 6.43 -7.49
C VAL A 34 -0.59 6.33 -8.96
N PRO A 35 -0.82 5.19 -9.61
CA PRO A 35 -0.56 5.01 -11.03
C PRO A 35 -1.45 5.90 -11.90
N ASP A 36 -1.12 6.04 -13.18
CA ASP A 36 -2.02 6.59 -14.19
C ASP A 36 -3.20 5.63 -14.42
N VAL A 37 -4.35 6.15 -14.81
CA VAL A 37 -5.59 5.38 -15.04
C VAL A 37 -5.47 4.28 -16.11
N MET A 38 -4.40 4.30 -16.91
CA MET A 38 -4.08 3.21 -17.83
C MET A 38 -3.28 2.09 -17.17
N ASP A 39 -2.62 2.38 -16.05
CA ASP A 39 -1.68 1.52 -15.36
C ASP A 39 -2.22 1.01 -14.00
N ASP A 40 -3.44 1.38 -13.62
CA ASP A 40 -4.12 0.97 -12.39
C ASP A 40 -5.28 -0.03 -12.60
N ALA A 41 -5.47 -0.48 -13.84
CA ALA A 41 -6.56 -1.34 -14.30
C ALA A 41 -7.94 -0.66 -14.39
N HIS A 42 -8.05 0.67 -14.22
CA HIS A 42 -9.31 1.39 -14.41
C HIS A 42 -9.66 1.48 -15.91
N ASN A 43 -8.80 2.10 -16.72
CA ASN A 43 -8.97 2.22 -18.18
C ASN A 43 -8.11 1.22 -18.96
N GLY A 44 -7.01 0.73 -18.35
CA GLY A 44 -6.13 -0.28 -18.91
C GLY A 44 -6.59 -1.71 -18.58
N THR A 45 -5.84 -2.69 -19.07
CA THR A 45 -6.08 -4.09 -18.73
C THR A 45 -5.35 -4.45 -17.42
N PRO A 46 -5.84 -5.47 -16.66
CA PRO A 46 -5.09 -6.00 -15.52
C PRO A 46 -3.66 -6.41 -15.87
N GLN A 47 -3.41 -6.95 -17.07
CA GLN A 47 -2.08 -7.33 -17.55
C GLN A 47 -1.16 -6.11 -17.73
N GLN A 48 -1.71 -4.98 -18.17
CA GLN A 48 -0.95 -3.73 -18.29
C GLN A 48 -0.58 -3.20 -16.91
N ALA A 49 -1.54 -3.15 -15.99
CA ALA A 49 -1.30 -2.73 -14.61
C ALA A 49 -0.26 -3.63 -13.90
N ASP A 50 -0.37 -4.95 -14.06
CA ASP A 50 0.58 -5.92 -13.52
C ASP A 50 1.99 -5.68 -14.06
N SER A 51 2.14 -5.55 -15.38
CA SER A 51 3.44 -5.29 -16.02
C SER A 51 4.04 -3.95 -15.60
N TRP A 52 3.21 -2.92 -15.43
CA TRP A 52 3.64 -1.61 -14.94
C TRP A 52 4.12 -1.70 -13.49
N LEU A 53 3.33 -2.33 -12.62
CA LEU A 53 3.65 -2.53 -11.20
C LEU A 53 4.94 -3.32 -11.04
N GLU A 54 5.08 -4.45 -11.74
CA GLU A 54 6.28 -5.27 -11.70
C GLU A 54 7.52 -4.44 -12.08
N SER A 55 7.47 -3.79 -13.25
CA SER A 55 8.65 -3.12 -13.82
C SER A 55 9.04 -1.84 -13.08
N ASN A 56 8.06 -1.09 -12.58
CA ASN A 56 8.27 0.25 -12.05
C ASN A 56 8.33 0.30 -10.51
N VAL A 57 7.80 -0.70 -9.83
CA VAL A 57 7.73 -0.73 -8.36
C VAL A 57 8.39 -1.98 -7.78
N VAL A 58 7.90 -3.18 -8.13
CA VAL A 58 8.33 -4.43 -7.47
C VAL A 58 9.79 -4.72 -7.75
N LEU A 59 10.22 -4.74 -9.01
CA LEU A 59 11.63 -5.02 -9.36
C LEU A 59 12.60 -3.98 -8.78
N PRO A 60 12.34 -2.65 -8.86
CA PRO A 60 13.19 -1.67 -8.20
C PRO A 60 13.27 -1.82 -6.68
N LEU A 61 12.12 -2.05 -6.00
CA LEU A 61 12.08 -2.28 -4.56
C LEU A 61 12.83 -3.56 -4.16
N SER A 62 12.72 -4.63 -4.95
CA SER A 62 13.40 -5.90 -4.69
C SER A 62 14.92 -5.78 -4.60
N GLN A 63 15.51 -4.72 -5.14
CA GLN A 63 16.94 -4.44 -5.06
C GLN A 63 17.34 -3.64 -3.81
N GLN A 64 16.36 -3.11 -3.06
CA GLN A 64 16.64 -2.29 -1.89
C GLN A 64 16.93 -3.15 -0.65
N PRO A 65 17.88 -2.75 0.21
CA PRO A 65 18.20 -3.49 1.44
C PRO A 65 16.98 -3.74 2.34
N ALA A 66 16.05 -2.79 2.41
CA ALA A 66 14.82 -2.91 3.20
C ALA A 66 13.94 -4.10 2.75
N PHE A 67 14.00 -4.49 1.47
CA PHE A 67 13.22 -5.61 0.91
C PHE A 67 13.99 -6.92 0.80
N GLN A 68 15.24 -6.96 1.28
CA GLN A 68 16.03 -8.19 1.39
C GLN A 68 15.77 -8.93 2.70
N THR A 69 16.25 -10.17 2.80
CA THR A 69 16.13 -10.97 4.03
C THR A 69 16.67 -10.21 5.23
N GLY A 70 15.85 -10.06 6.26
CA GLY A 70 16.18 -9.32 7.47
C GLY A 70 15.88 -7.82 7.41
N GLY A 71 15.42 -7.32 6.26
CA GLY A 71 14.90 -5.96 6.13
C GLY A 71 13.52 -5.79 6.76
N ASP A 72 12.97 -4.60 6.65
CA ASP A 72 11.67 -4.19 7.23
C ASP A 72 10.72 -3.56 6.20
N GLY A 73 11.08 -3.61 4.93
CA GLY A 73 10.25 -3.07 3.85
C GLY A 73 8.90 -3.79 3.72
N LEU A 74 7.87 -3.02 3.46
CA LEU A 74 6.51 -3.48 3.21
C LEU A 74 5.94 -2.75 1.99
N LEU A 75 5.58 -3.50 0.96
CA LEU A 75 4.74 -3.03 -0.14
C LEU A 75 3.31 -3.50 0.10
N ILE A 76 2.37 -2.58 -0.01
CA ILE A 76 0.93 -2.85 -0.01
C ILE A 76 0.40 -2.45 -1.39
N VAL A 77 -0.21 -3.39 -2.10
CA VAL A 77 -0.99 -3.12 -3.31
C VAL A 77 -2.44 -3.26 -2.96
N ASP A 78 -3.22 -2.22 -3.16
CA ASP A 78 -4.63 -2.17 -2.79
C ASP A 78 -5.44 -1.45 -3.86
N PHE A 79 -6.72 -1.73 -3.91
CA PHE A 79 -7.69 -1.06 -4.77
C PHE A 79 -8.64 -0.26 -3.89
N ASP A 80 -9.06 0.90 -4.36
CA ASP A 80 -9.96 1.79 -3.63
C ASP A 80 -11.39 1.27 -3.58
N GLU A 81 -11.83 0.56 -4.61
CA GLU A 81 -13.18 -0.03 -4.71
C GLU A 81 -13.19 -1.29 -5.60
N ALA A 82 -14.26 -2.05 -5.51
CA ALA A 82 -14.55 -3.15 -6.41
C ALA A 82 -15.33 -2.66 -7.65
N GLU A 83 -15.62 -3.59 -8.56
CA GLU A 83 -16.47 -3.32 -9.72
C GLU A 83 -17.87 -2.81 -9.28
N ASP A 84 -18.44 -1.90 -10.05
CA ASP A 84 -19.73 -1.20 -9.80
C ASP A 84 -20.90 -2.09 -9.33
N GLY A 85 -20.89 -3.37 -9.68
CA GLY A 85 -21.92 -4.33 -9.30
C GLY A 85 -21.79 -4.86 -7.86
N ASP A 86 -20.64 -4.75 -7.22
CA ASP A 86 -20.41 -5.21 -5.85
C ASP A 86 -20.44 -4.04 -4.87
N THR A 87 -21.49 -3.97 -4.08
CA THR A 87 -21.67 -2.94 -3.05
C THR A 87 -21.52 -3.49 -1.62
N SER A 88 -21.02 -4.72 -1.47
CA SER A 88 -20.81 -5.37 -0.18
C SER A 88 -19.96 -4.48 0.73
N TYR A 89 -20.35 -4.36 1.99
CA TYR A 89 -19.64 -3.59 3.02
C TYR A 89 -19.34 -2.11 2.66
N GLY A 90 -20.01 -1.55 1.65
CA GLY A 90 -19.94 -0.14 1.28
C GLY A 90 -18.99 0.21 0.15
N GLY A 91 -18.29 -0.75 -0.43
CA GLY A 91 -17.35 -0.53 -1.54
C GLY A 91 -16.95 -1.79 -2.29
N GLY A 92 -17.63 -2.91 -1.97
CA GLY A 92 -17.37 -4.20 -2.58
C GLY A 92 -16.12 -4.92 -2.03
N HIS A 93 -15.77 -6.03 -2.66
CA HIS A 93 -14.65 -6.87 -2.26
C HIS A 93 -13.41 -6.54 -3.09
N VAL A 94 -12.40 -5.95 -2.46
CA VAL A 94 -11.07 -5.75 -3.02
C VAL A 94 -10.09 -6.82 -2.50
N SER A 95 -9.01 -7.03 -3.22
CA SER A 95 -8.02 -8.06 -2.89
C SER A 95 -6.64 -7.42 -2.68
N PRO A 96 -6.36 -6.90 -1.49
CA PRO A 96 -5.05 -6.32 -1.19
C PRO A 96 -3.95 -7.40 -1.19
N VAL A 97 -2.77 -7.03 -1.66
CA VAL A 97 -1.56 -7.85 -1.63
C VAL A 97 -0.51 -7.18 -0.75
N LEU A 98 0.04 -7.94 0.17
CA LEU A 98 1.14 -7.52 1.03
C LEU A 98 2.42 -8.25 0.60
N TRP A 99 3.52 -7.52 0.41
CA TRP A 99 4.79 -8.09 0.02
C TRP A 99 5.96 -7.42 0.74
N GLY A 100 6.89 -8.25 1.18
CA GLY A 100 8.11 -7.81 1.85
C GLY A 100 8.62 -8.85 2.86
N PRO A 101 9.84 -8.68 3.39
CA PRO A 101 10.45 -9.65 4.32
C PRO A 101 9.71 -9.77 5.66
N VAL A 102 8.87 -8.80 6.00
CA VAL A 102 8.07 -8.81 7.23
C VAL A 102 6.73 -9.54 7.08
N VAL A 103 6.36 -9.95 5.86
CA VAL A 103 5.08 -10.59 5.55
C VAL A 103 5.24 -12.12 5.59
N LYS A 104 4.23 -12.82 6.08
CA LYS A 104 4.15 -14.29 6.01
C LYS A 104 3.98 -14.74 4.56
N ALA A 105 5.01 -15.33 3.98
CA ALA A 105 4.99 -15.76 2.59
C ALA A 105 3.88 -16.78 2.33
N GLY A 106 3.08 -16.54 1.28
CA GLY A 106 1.99 -17.43 0.86
C GLY A 106 0.79 -17.45 1.81
N TYR A 107 0.78 -16.64 2.86
CA TYR A 107 -0.36 -16.57 3.77
C TYR A 107 -1.56 -15.95 3.07
N ARG A 108 -2.71 -16.57 3.28
CA ARG A 108 -4.03 -16.03 2.90
C ARG A 108 -4.85 -15.90 4.16
N GLN A 109 -5.72 -14.90 4.22
CA GLN A 109 -6.63 -14.75 5.34
C GLN A 109 -7.50 -16.01 5.51
N GLU A 110 -7.45 -16.60 6.69
CA GLU A 110 -8.26 -17.77 7.09
C GLU A 110 -9.34 -17.41 8.10
N SER A 111 -9.24 -16.23 8.70
CA SER A 111 -10.19 -15.73 9.69
C SER A 111 -11.47 -15.21 9.04
N SER A 112 -12.56 -15.17 9.79
CA SER A 112 -13.82 -14.52 9.38
C SER A 112 -13.80 -13.01 9.64
N THR A 113 -12.66 -12.43 10.00
CA THR A 113 -12.52 -11.00 10.24
C THR A 113 -12.70 -10.24 8.93
N VAL A 114 -13.60 -9.26 8.92
CA VAL A 114 -13.75 -8.35 7.78
C VAL A 114 -12.74 -7.22 7.93
N TYR A 115 -11.74 -7.21 7.06
CA TYR A 115 -10.82 -6.09 6.93
C TYR A 115 -11.37 -5.11 5.90
N GLN A 116 -11.18 -3.82 6.16
CA GLN A 116 -11.58 -2.72 5.29
C GLN A 116 -10.43 -1.71 5.19
N HIS A 117 -10.56 -0.64 4.40
CA HIS A 117 -9.51 0.38 4.25
C HIS A 117 -9.08 1.01 5.57
N GLN A 118 -9.99 1.17 6.54
CA GLN A 118 -9.63 1.63 7.88
C GLN A 118 -8.75 0.62 8.65
N SER A 119 -8.85 -0.67 8.36
CA SER A 119 -7.94 -1.70 8.90
C SER A 119 -6.54 -1.56 8.29
N MET A 120 -6.49 -1.27 7.00
CA MET A 120 -5.24 -0.99 6.29
C MET A 120 -4.57 0.27 6.85
N LEU A 121 -5.33 1.37 7.01
CA LEU A 121 -4.81 2.61 7.60
C LEU A 121 -4.25 2.36 9.01
N ARG A 122 -5.00 1.65 9.86
CA ARG A 122 -4.52 1.27 11.19
C ARG A 122 -3.22 0.50 11.13
N THR A 123 -3.13 -0.50 10.26
CA THR A 123 -1.95 -1.36 10.11
C THR A 123 -0.73 -0.56 9.63
N MET A 124 -0.91 0.37 8.68
CA MET A 124 0.16 1.27 8.23
C MET A 124 0.65 2.16 9.38
N MET A 125 -0.26 2.73 10.17
CA MET A 125 0.11 3.56 11.32
C MET A 125 0.85 2.76 12.39
N GLU A 126 0.40 1.54 12.69
CA GLU A 126 1.08 0.63 13.61
C GLU A 126 2.50 0.28 13.12
N ALA A 127 2.67 0.01 11.83
CA ALA A 127 3.97 -0.28 11.23
C ALA A 127 4.94 0.92 11.32
N LEU A 128 4.43 2.14 11.21
CA LEU A 128 5.18 3.38 11.33
C LEU A 128 5.35 3.86 12.80
N GLY A 129 4.84 3.12 13.78
CA GLY A 129 4.89 3.53 15.19
C GLY A 129 4.09 4.79 15.51
N LEU A 130 3.10 5.13 14.68
CA LEU A 130 2.25 6.29 14.87
C LEU A 130 1.11 5.94 15.85
N PRO A 131 0.92 6.68 16.94
CA PRO A 131 -0.18 6.45 17.87
C PRO A 131 -1.50 7.00 17.31
N ASP A 132 -2.60 6.57 17.91
CA ASP A 132 -3.93 7.16 17.76
C ASP A 132 -4.47 7.18 16.31
N PRO A 133 -4.74 6.01 15.70
CA PRO A 133 -5.39 5.97 14.39
C PRO A 133 -6.69 6.79 14.38
N PRO A 134 -6.94 7.58 13.33
CA PRO A 134 -8.08 8.50 13.30
C PRO A 134 -9.40 7.78 13.02
N ALA A 135 -10.51 8.39 13.48
CA ALA A 135 -11.89 8.02 13.13
C ALA A 135 -12.15 6.50 13.25
N ALA A 136 -12.70 5.87 12.22
CA ALA A 136 -13.00 4.44 12.21
C ALA A 136 -11.75 3.52 12.30
N ALA A 137 -10.58 4.00 11.91
CA ALA A 137 -9.34 3.24 12.04
C ALA A 137 -8.96 2.98 13.51
N ALA A 138 -9.40 3.81 14.45
CA ALA A 138 -9.14 3.61 15.88
C ALA A 138 -9.74 2.31 16.43
N SER A 139 -10.86 1.85 15.89
CA SER A 139 -11.55 0.62 16.31
C SER A 139 -11.50 -0.50 15.28
N ALA A 140 -10.89 -0.27 14.12
CA ALA A 140 -10.78 -1.27 13.08
C ALA A 140 -9.87 -2.44 13.53
N PRO A 141 -10.07 -3.66 13.06
CA PRO A 141 -9.15 -4.75 13.33
C PRO A 141 -7.79 -4.49 12.69
N SER A 142 -6.70 -4.73 13.42
CA SER A 142 -5.34 -4.73 12.86
C SER A 142 -5.13 -5.95 11.98
N MET A 143 -4.40 -5.79 10.88
CA MET A 143 -4.03 -6.88 9.98
C MET A 143 -2.75 -7.61 10.45
N SER A 144 -2.46 -7.60 11.73
CA SER A 144 -1.23 -8.18 12.31
C SER A 144 -1.05 -9.68 12.02
N GLU A 145 -2.14 -10.41 11.71
CA GLU A 145 -2.07 -11.83 11.35
C GLU A 145 -1.25 -12.12 10.08
N PHE A 146 -1.07 -11.12 9.21
CA PHE A 146 -0.30 -11.26 7.96
C PHE A 146 1.21 -11.14 8.14
N PHE A 147 1.68 -10.70 9.30
CA PHE A 147 3.09 -10.41 9.54
C PHE A 147 3.78 -11.49 10.35
N VAL A 148 5.09 -11.67 10.09
CA VAL A 148 5.94 -12.51 10.93
C VAL A 148 6.13 -11.83 12.28
N GLN A 149 5.92 -12.57 13.36
CA GLN A 149 6.23 -12.06 14.70
C GLN A 149 7.75 -12.02 14.88
N LYS A 150 8.26 -10.88 15.30
CA LYS A 150 9.67 -10.74 15.69
C LYS A 150 9.88 -11.22 17.11
#